data_86f2bc2b549c21194801aa7a74b2cb3f
#
_entry.id   86f2bc2b549c21194801aa7a74b2cb3f
#
_cell.length_a   1.000
_cell.length_b   1.000
_cell.length_c   1.000
_cell.angle_alpha   90.00
_cell.angle_beta   90.00
_cell.angle_gamma   90.00
#
_symmetry.space_group_name_H-M   'P 1'
#
loop_
_entity.id
_entity.type
_entity.pdbx_description
1 polymer ?
#
loop_
_entity_poly.entity_id
_entity_poly.type
_entity_poly.pdbx_seq_one_letter_code
_entity_poly.pdbx_strand_id
1 'polypeptide(L)'
;MSRLALLVLTALLATSCTGSLFKVKPVAELPPLPANTRSADAGGVTIRVAPLLSDEESQDLFEANLPLSGVLALRVELAFQSGVPVELKRARFRLRDSQNQEWKLLPAKSAASRIMKANGVFLYNPHSRKQFESEFGAYAIDVKTPLSSGDSRRQGFLFFQTPDKRPVRSGQQLTLSIERLPQPVSLTIH
;
A
#
# COMPACT_ATOMS: atom_id res chain seq x y z
N MET A 1 -4.60 17.66 -52.98
CA MET A 1 -4.52 17.76 -51.52
C MET A 1 -3.63 16.66 -51.01
N SER A 2 -2.61 17.04 -50.34
CA SER A 2 -1.30 16.47 -50.34
C SER A 2 -1.16 15.22 -49.43
N ARG A 3 -0.48 14.20 -49.94
CA ARG A 3 -0.05 12.98 -49.17
C ARG A 3 0.67 13.33 -47.87
N LEU A 4 1.21 14.56 -47.79
CA LEU A 4 1.87 15.09 -46.57
C LEU A 4 0.85 15.36 -45.43
N ALA A 5 -0.36 15.81 -45.72
CA ALA A 5 -1.39 16.06 -44.71
C ALA A 5 -1.92 14.76 -44.10
N LEU A 6 -1.94 13.68 -44.86
CA LEU A 6 -2.35 12.36 -44.36
C LEU A 6 -1.31 11.74 -43.44
N LEU A 7 -0.02 11.96 -43.73
CA LEU A 7 1.10 11.47 -42.86
C LEU A 7 1.16 12.21 -41.53
N VAL A 8 0.85 13.50 -41.51
CA VAL A 8 0.84 14.29 -40.26
C VAL A 8 -0.34 13.86 -39.37
N LEU A 9 -1.50 13.56 -39.99
CA LEU A 9 -2.68 13.12 -39.23
C LEU A 9 -2.51 11.74 -38.61
N THR A 10 -1.80 10.82 -39.26
CA THR A 10 -1.48 9.48 -38.70
C THR A 10 -0.44 9.54 -37.59
N ALA A 11 0.51 10.48 -37.64
CA ALA A 11 1.50 10.67 -36.58
C ALA A 11 0.89 11.23 -35.28
N LEU A 12 -0.17 12.05 -35.37
CA LEU A 12 -0.89 12.60 -34.20
C LEU A 12 -1.75 11.57 -33.47
N LEU A 13 -2.16 10.50 -34.13
CA LEU A 13 -2.98 9.44 -33.53
C LEU A 13 -2.14 8.40 -32.77
N ALA A 14 -0.83 8.37 -32.95
CA ALA A 14 0.07 7.39 -32.33
C ALA A 14 0.53 7.79 -30.91
N THR A 15 0.22 9.00 -30.42
CA THR A 15 0.70 9.49 -29.12
C THR A 15 -0.26 9.26 -27.94
N SER A 16 -1.37 8.54 -28.11
CA SER A 16 -2.50 8.58 -27.19
C SER A 16 -2.66 7.39 -26.25
N CYS A 17 -1.62 6.59 -25.91
CA CYS A 17 -1.78 5.51 -24.93
C CYS A 17 -0.52 5.19 -24.14
N THR A 18 0.14 6.17 -23.54
CA THR A 18 1.32 5.95 -22.69
C THR A 18 1.12 6.28 -21.20
N GLY A 19 -0.12 6.46 -20.75
CA GLY A 19 -0.42 6.73 -19.35
C GLY A 19 -0.37 5.50 -18.44
N SER A 20 -0.22 5.71 -17.13
CA SER A 20 -0.41 4.66 -16.12
C SER A 20 -1.84 4.10 -16.20
N LEU A 21 -2.00 2.83 -15.78
CA LEU A 21 -3.33 2.18 -15.67
C LEU A 21 -4.22 2.86 -14.65
N PHE A 22 -3.60 3.37 -13.59
CA PHE A 22 -4.22 4.11 -12.51
C PHE A 22 -3.30 5.26 -12.16
N LYS A 23 -3.88 6.40 -11.78
CA LYS A 23 -3.11 7.55 -11.28
C LYS A 23 -2.87 7.39 -9.79
N VAL A 24 -1.70 6.90 -9.45
CA VAL A 24 -1.27 6.80 -8.05
C VAL A 24 -0.77 8.17 -7.61
N LYS A 25 -1.30 8.73 -6.53
CA LYS A 25 -0.78 9.98 -5.97
C LYS A 25 0.68 9.83 -5.57
N PRO A 26 1.53 10.85 -5.72
CA PRO A 26 2.90 10.80 -5.21
C PRO A 26 2.94 10.56 -3.70
N VAL A 27 3.89 9.77 -3.22
CA VAL A 27 4.03 9.47 -1.77
C VAL A 27 4.19 10.75 -0.93
N ALA A 28 4.79 11.79 -1.51
CA ALA A 28 4.94 13.10 -0.86
C ALA A 28 3.61 13.83 -0.63
N GLU A 29 2.56 13.47 -1.34
CA GLU A 29 1.20 14.05 -1.23
C GLU A 29 0.30 13.25 -0.28
N LEU A 30 0.84 12.26 0.43
CA LEU A 30 0.08 11.53 1.44
C LEU A 30 -0.45 12.50 2.51
N PRO A 31 -1.78 12.50 2.76
CA PRO A 31 -2.34 13.31 3.83
C PRO A 31 -1.77 12.87 5.19
N PRO A 32 -1.87 13.69 6.24
CA PRO A 32 -1.54 13.26 7.60
C PRO A 32 -2.29 11.97 7.98
N LEU A 33 -1.75 11.21 8.94
CA LEU A 33 -2.48 10.07 9.49
C LEU A 33 -3.80 10.55 10.13
N PRO A 34 -4.91 9.83 9.92
CA PRO A 34 -6.21 10.22 10.45
C PRO A 34 -6.23 10.18 12.00
N ALA A 35 -7.19 10.89 12.61
CA ALA A 35 -7.29 11.02 14.05
C ALA A 35 -7.54 9.68 14.78
N ASN A 36 -8.20 8.72 14.12
CA ASN A 36 -8.47 7.38 14.64
C ASN A 36 -7.27 6.42 14.56
N THR A 37 -6.08 6.93 14.24
CA THR A 37 -4.84 6.14 14.17
C THR A 37 -4.55 5.48 15.52
N ARG A 38 -4.26 4.18 15.49
CA ARG A 38 -3.79 3.43 16.66
C ARG A 38 -2.29 3.55 16.81
N SER A 39 -1.83 3.62 18.06
CA SER A 39 -0.42 3.79 18.37
C SER A 39 0.03 2.83 19.46
N ALA A 40 1.28 2.37 19.36
CA ALA A 40 1.96 1.59 20.39
C ALA A 40 3.44 1.95 20.43
N ASP A 41 4.07 1.73 21.59
CA ASP A 41 5.52 1.78 21.74
C ASP A 41 6.12 0.39 21.67
N ALA A 42 7.20 0.25 20.93
CA ALA A 42 7.92 -1.00 20.70
C ALA A 42 9.36 -0.95 21.24
N GLY A 43 9.57 -0.33 22.39
CA GLY A 43 10.90 -0.22 23.02
C GLY A 43 11.81 0.78 22.30
N GLY A 44 11.37 2.04 22.24
CA GLY A 44 12.10 3.14 21.59
C GLY A 44 11.70 3.36 20.13
N VAL A 45 10.68 2.66 19.65
CA VAL A 45 10.03 2.91 18.35
C VAL A 45 8.54 3.11 18.56
N THR A 46 8.04 4.29 18.26
CA THR A 46 6.60 4.53 18.21
C THR A 46 6.05 4.04 16.88
N ILE A 47 5.01 3.21 16.95
CA ILE A 47 4.31 2.66 15.80
C ILE A 47 2.93 3.28 15.74
N ARG A 48 2.55 3.82 14.58
CA ARG A 48 1.21 4.33 14.33
C ARG A 48 0.62 3.62 13.12
N VAL A 49 -0.64 3.21 13.22
CA VAL A 49 -1.30 2.41 12.17
C VAL A 49 -2.71 2.94 11.92
N ALA A 50 -3.04 3.09 10.65
CA ALA A 50 -4.39 3.42 10.19
C ALA A 50 -4.77 2.50 9.01
N PRO A 51 -5.91 1.81 9.05
CA PRO A 51 -6.40 1.01 7.94
C PRO A 51 -7.03 1.93 6.88
N LEU A 52 -6.86 1.57 5.61
CA LEU A 52 -7.56 2.17 4.48
C LEU A 52 -8.77 1.28 4.17
N LEU A 53 -9.91 1.62 4.76
CA LEU A 53 -11.12 0.76 4.74
C LEU A 53 -12.15 1.22 3.73
N SER A 54 -12.16 2.51 3.36
CA SER A 54 -13.15 3.02 2.44
C SER A 54 -12.70 2.94 0.98
N ASP A 55 -13.68 2.77 0.11
CA ASP A 55 -13.46 2.79 -1.33
C ASP A 55 -12.98 4.17 -1.78
N GLU A 56 -13.52 5.24 -1.18
CA GLU A 56 -13.19 6.63 -1.50
C GLU A 56 -11.71 6.93 -1.20
N GLU A 57 -11.22 6.56 0.01
CA GLU A 57 -9.81 6.74 0.38
C GLU A 57 -8.89 5.97 -0.58
N SER A 58 -9.29 4.76 -0.94
CA SER A 58 -8.57 3.90 -1.87
C SER A 58 -8.54 4.49 -3.28
N GLN A 59 -9.68 5.01 -3.76
CA GLN A 59 -9.79 5.68 -5.05
C GLN A 59 -8.98 6.99 -5.06
N ASP A 60 -9.02 7.75 -3.97
CA ASP A 60 -8.30 9.02 -3.86
C ASP A 60 -6.78 8.84 -3.96
N LEU A 61 -6.22 7.78 -3.35
CA LEU A 61 -4.77 7.53 -3.33
C LEU A 61 -4.27 6.75 -4.54
N PHE A 62 -5.04 5.78 -5.02
CA PHE A 62 -4.57 4.79 -6.00
C PHE A 62 -5.41 4.75 -7.28
N GLU A 63 -6.47 5.55 -7.39
CA GLU A 63 -7.46 5.48 -8.47
C GLU A 63 -8.02 4.05 -8.68
N ALA A 64 -7.93 3.23 -7.62
CA ALA A 64 -8.30 1.82 -7.65
C ALA A 64 -8.99 1.40 -6.35
N ASN A 65 -9.97 0.51 -6.45
CA ASN A 65 -10.66 -0.06 -5.29
C ASN A 65 -9.88 -1.25 -4.74
N LEU A 66 -9.09 -1.00 -3.67
CA LEU A 66 -8.33 -2.04 -2.98
C LEU A 66 -9.24 -2.98 -2.17
N PRO A 67 -10.20 -2.48 -1.37
CA PRO A 67 -11.14 -3.31 -0.64
C PRO A 67 -11.88 -4.31 -1.54
N LEU A 68 -12.36 -3.88 -2.71
CA LEU A 68 -13.02 -4.76 -3.69
C LEU A 68 -12.12 -5.92 -4.13
N SER A 69 -10.84 -5.69 -4.24
CA SER A 69 -9.86 -6.71 -4.61
C SER A 69 -9.53 -7.70 -3.48
N GLY A 70 -10.11 -7.52 -2.29
CA GLY A 70 -9.77 -8.26 -1.08
C GLY A 70 -8.38 -7.93 -0.56
N VAL A 71 -7.91 -6.70 -0.81
CA VAL A 71 -6.65 -6.16 -0.31
C VAL A 71 -6.93 -5.03 0.66
N LEU A 72 -6.47 -5.19 1.89
CA LEU A 72 -6.44 -4.13 2.88
C LEU A 72 -5.06 -3.48 2.88
N ALA A 73 -5.01 -2.17 2.68
CA ALA A 73 -3.82 -1.38 2.89
C ALA A 73 -3.81 -0.83 4.31
N LEU A 74 -2.79 -1.18 5.09
CA LEU A 74 -2.54 -0.58 6.40
C LEU A 74 -1.44 0.46 6.25
N ARG A 75 -1.76 1.72 6.46
CA ARG A 75 -0.77 2.77 6.55
C ARG A 75 -0.04 2.66 7.88
N VAL A 76 1.28 2.56 7.83
CA VAL A 76 2.16 2.41 8.99
C VAL A 76 3.14 3.56 9.04
N GLU A 77 3.31 4.15 10.19
CA GLU A 77 4.34 5.12 10.50
C GLU A 77 5.18 4.57 11.66
N LEU A 78 6.48 4.56 11.48
CA LEU A 78 7.47 4.16 12.48
C LEU A 78 8.32 5.38 12.81
N ALA A 79 8.33 5.80 14.08
CA ALA A 79 9.14 6.90 14.55
C ALA A 79 10.19 6.37 15.54
N PHE A 80 11.47 6.51 15.20
CA PHE A 80 12.56 6.18 16.12
C PHE A 80 12.64 7.25 17.21
N GLN A 81 12.59 6.81 18.45
CA GLN A 81 12.65 7.70 19.62
C GLN A 81 14.01 7.62 20.30
N SER A 82 14.47 6.41 20.57
CA SER A 82 15.72 6.19 21.30
C SER A 82 16.18 4.72 21.17
N GLY A 83 17.40 4.46 21.59
CA GLY A 83 17.95 3.11 21.68
C GLY A 83 18.92 2.77 20.55
N VAL A 84 19.07 1.48 20.30
CA VAL A 84 19.89 0.97 19.20
C VAL A 84 19.09 0.90 17.90
N PRO A 85 19.74 1.02 16.73
CA PRO A 85 19.05 0.86 15.44
C PRO A 85 18.27 -0.46 15.36
N VAL A 86 17.04 -0.40 14.82
CA VAL A 86 16.12 -1.52 14.76
C VAL A 86 16.11 -2.14 13.37
N GLU A 87 16.42 -3.43 13.30
CA GLU A 87 16.43 -4.23 12.08
C GLU A 87 15.00 -4.60 11.64
N LEU A 88 14.33 -3.73 10.90
CA LEU A 88 12.94 -3.94 10.45
C LEU A 88 12.79 -5.15 9.53
N LYS A 89 13.82 -5.53 8.81
CA LYS A 89 13.80 -6.72 7.92
C LYS A 89 13.56 -8.04 8.70
N ARG A 90 13.77 -8.04 10.00
CA ARG A 90 13.48 -9.19 10.88
C ARG A 90 12.08 -9.12 11.47
N ALA A 91 11.42 -7.96 11.43
CA ALA A 91 10.08 -7.79 11.96
C ALA A 91 9.09 -8.70 11.23
N ARG A 92 8.15 -9.26 11.98
CA ARG A 92 7.06 -10.07 11.43
C ARG A 92 5.75 -9.37 11.67
N PHE A 93 5.10 -8.98 10.59
CA PHE A 93 3.79 -8.34 10.60
C PHE A 93 2.72 -9.41 10.35
N ARG A 94 1.81 -9.57 11.30
CA ARG A 94 0.69 -10.50 11.20
C ARG A 94 -0.60 -9.77 11.46
N LEU A 95 -1.57 -9.95 10.58
CA LEU A 95 -2.90 -9.41 10.73
C LEU A 95 -3.90 -10.55 10.91
N ARG A 96 -4.75 -10.45 11.95
CA ARG A 96 -5.81 -11.43 12.23
C ARG A 96 -7.14 -10.73 12.43
N ASP A 97 -8.19 -11.41 12.02
CA ASP A 97 -9.55 -10.96 12.29
C ASP A 97 -10.09 -11.47 13.64
N SER A 98 -11.32 -11.11 13.97
CA SER A 98 -12.01 -11.53 15.20
C SER A 98 -12.22 -13.04 15.31
N GLN A 99 -12.15 -13.78 14.19
CA GLN A 99 -12.20 -15.23 14.15
C GLN A 99 -10.81 -15.89 14.22
N ASN A 100 -9.76 -15.08 14.50
CA ASN A 100 -8.35 -15.50 14.56
C ASN A 100 -7.81 -16.02 13.21
N GLN A 101 -8.46 -15.70 12.10
CA GLN A 101 -7.97 -16.04 10.76
C GLN A 101 -6.84 -15.09 10.37
N GLU A 102 -5.73 -15.65 9.92
CA GLU A 102 -4.56 -14.87 9.51
C GLU A 102 -4.71 -14.36 8.06
N TRP A 103 -4.54 -13.07 7.90
CA TRP A 103 -4.54 -12.41 6.60
C TRP A 103 -3.13 -12.46 6.01
N LYS A 104 -3.03 -12.80 4.74
CA LYS A 104 -1.74 -12.95 4.07
C LYS A 104 -1.11 -11.59 3.77
N LEU A 105 0.08 -11.33 4.32
CA LEU A 105 0.90 -10.18 3.90
C LEU A 105 1.36 -10.37 2.45
N LEU A 106 1.10 -9.39 1.60
CA LEU A 106 1.46 -9.38 0.19
C LEU A 106 2.63 -8.43 -0.08
N PRO A 107 3.59 -8.85 -0.92
CA PRO A 107 4.46 -7.88 -1.59
C PRO A 107 3.63 -6.90 -2.45
N ALA A 108 4.05 -5.64 -2.53
CA ALA A 108 3.31 -4.61 -3.30
C ALA A 108 3.00 -5.04 -4.74
N LYS A 109 3.93 -5.68 -5.43
CA LYS A 109 3.72 -6.20 -6.78
C LYS A 109 2.58 -7.23 -6.85
N SER A 110 2.46 -8.09 -5.84
CA SER A 110 1.37 -9.08 -5.77
C SER A 110 0.03 -8.41 -5.47
N ALA A 111 0.02 -7.38 -4.61
CA ALA A 111 -1.15 -6.56 -4.36
C ALA A 111 -1.59 -5.83 -5.64
N ALA A 112 -0.68 -5.15 -6.35
CA ALA A 112 -0.97 -4.48 -7.62
C ALA A 112 -1.58 -5.43 -8.66
N SER A 113 -1.00 -6.63 -8.84
CA SER A 113 -1.54 -7.63 -9.77
C SER A 113 -2.96 -8.06 -9.40
N ARG A 114 -3.24 -8.17 -8.11
CA ARG A 114 -4.57 -8.54 -7.62
C ARG A 114 -5.59 -7.43 -7.83
N ILE A 115 -5.20 -6.18 -7.57
CA ILE A 115 -6.01 -4.99 -7.81
C ILE A 115 -6.39 -4.90 -9.28
N MET A 116 -5.43 -5.01 -10.20
CA MET A 116 -5.70 -5.00 -11.64
C MET A 116 -6.72 -6.07 -12.03
N LYS A 117 -6.56 -7.30 -11.53
CA LYS A 117 -7.49 -8.41 -11.82
C LYS A 117 -8.90 -8.11 -11.33
N ALA A 118 -9.06 -7.63 -10.10
CA ALA A 118 -10.36 -7.37 -9.49
C ALA A 118 -11.08 -6.18 -10.13
N ASN A 119 -10.34 -5.19 -10.63
CA ASN A 119 -10.88 -4.04 -11.35
C ASN A 119 -11.08 -4.31 -12.85
N GLY A 120 -11.01 -5.57 -13.29
CA GLY A 120 -11.34 -5.96 -14.67
C GLY A 120 -10.29 -5.55 -15.71
N VAL A 121 -9.07 -5.21 -15.29
CA VAL A 121 -7.99 -4.78 -16.18
C VAL A 121 -7.27 -6.01 -16.74
N PHE A 122 -7.78 -6.53 -17.86
CA PHE A 122 -7.22 -7.73 -18.51
C PHE A 122 -6.36 -7.40 -19.73
N LEU A 123 -6.71 -6.34 -20.47
CA LEU A 123 -5.99 -5.88 -21.64
C LEU A 123 -5.28 -4.57 -21.30
N TYR A 124 -3.98 -4.61 -21.23
CA TYR A 124 -3.18 -3.44 -20.89
C TYR A 124 -1.81 -3.47 -21.58
N ASN A 125 -1.33 -2.28 -21.83
CA ASN A 125 0.03 -2.11 -22.31
C ASN A 125 1.02 -2.55 -21.21
N PRO A 126 2.00 -3.42 -21.50
CA PRO A 126 3.01 -3.85 -20.52
C PRO A 126 3.77 -2.68 -19.86
N HIS A 127 3.95 -1.57 -20.58
CA HIS A 127 4.57 -0.36 -20.06
C HIS A 127 3.72 0.28 -18.97
N SER A 128 2.44 0.49 -19.23
CA SER A 128 1.49 1.06 -18.26
C SER A 128 1.36 0.20 -17.00
N ARG A 129 1.41 -1.12 -17.18
CA ARG A 129 1.44 -2.05 -16.04
C ARG A 129 2.69 -1.86 -15.19
N LYS A 130 3.87 -1.81 -15.80
CA LYS A 130 5.14 -1.62 -15.07
C LYS A 130 5.17 -0.28 -14.35
N GLN A 131 4.63 0.76 -14.98
CA GLN A 131 4.51 2.08 -14.37
C GLN A 131 3.64 2.02 -13.13
N PHE A 132 2.43 1.46 -13.21
CA PHE A 132 1.55 1.28 -12.05
C PHE A 132 2.20 0.42 -10.95
N GLU A 133 2.81 -0.72 -11.30
CA GLU A 133 3.51 -1.57 -10.33
C GLU A 133 4.64 -0.82 -9.61
N SER A 134 5.33 0.08 -10.31
CA SER A 134 6.41 0.92 -9.75
C SER A 134 5.87 2.01 -8.83
N GLU A 135 4.88 2.78 -9.28
CA GLU A 135 4.24 3.86 -8.51
C GLU A 135 3.56 3.30 -7.25
N PHE A 136 2.77 2.24 -7.40
CA PHE A 136 2.14 1.54 -6.29
C PHE A 136 3.19 0.93 -5.33
N GLY A 137 4.27 0.40 -5.88
CA GLY A 137 5.37 -0.18 -5.11
C GLY A 137 6.09 0.83 -4.22
N ALA A 138 6.14 2.10 -4.62
CA ALA A 138 6.74 3.18 -3.84
C ALA A 138 5.99 3.44 -2.52
N TYR A 139 4.74 3.01 -2.42
CA TYR A 139 3.96 3.11 -1.18
C TYR A 139 4.28 2.02 -0.15
N ALA A 140 4.96 0.94 -0.54
CA ALA A 140 5.33 -0.08 0.43
C ALA A 140 6.31 0.47 1.46
N ILE A 141 6.05 0.18 2.75
CA ILE A 141 7.00 0.57 3.80
C ILE A 141 8.36 -0.10 3.58
N ASP A 142 9.42 0.69 3.65
CA ASP A 142 10.78 0.15 3.59
C ASP A 142 11.14 -0.55 4.91
N VAL A 143 11.20 -1.87 4.83
CA VAL A 143 11.64 -2.73 5.93
C VAL A 143 13.08 -3.24 5.74
N LYS A 144 13.75 -2.88 4.65
CA LYS A 144 15.12 -3.37 4.35
C LYS A 144 16.19 -2.55 5.07
N THR A 145 15.97 -1.25 5.17
CA THR A 145 16.88 -0.33 5.83
C THR A 145 16.59 -0.33 7.33
N PRO A 146 17.59 -0.44 8.22
CA PRO A 146 17.39 -0.30 9.65
C PRO A 146 16.77 1.06 10.01
N LEU A 147 15.93 1.09 11.04
CA LEU A 147 15.38 2.33 11.58
C LEU A 147 16.32 2.87 12.65
N SER A 148 16.80 4.10 12.51
CA SER A 148 17.79 4.72 13.39
C SER A 148 17.49 6.21 13.63
N SER A 149 18.30 6.87 14.44
CA SER A 149 18.19 8.30 14.73
C SER A 149 18.28 9.22 13.50
N GLY A 150 18.91 8.76 12.41
CA GLY A 150 18.90 9.46 11.12
C GLY A 150 17.54 9.42 10.41
N ASP A 151 16.71 8.43 10.73
CA ASP A 151 15.36 8.23 10.21
C ASP A 151 14.33 8.58 11.28
N SER A 152 14.13 9.86 11.58
CA SER A 152 13.20 10.28 12.63
C SER A 152 11.77 9.74 12.41
N ARG A 153 11.40 9.53 11.15
CA ARG A 153 10.09 9.02 10.77
C ARG A 153 10.15 8.27 9.44
N ARG A 154 9.60 7.05 9.41
CA ARG A 154 9.42 6.25 8.20
C ARG A 154 7.96 5.88 8.05
N GLN A 155 7.39 6.09 6.88
CA GLN A 155 5.99 5.77 6.60
C GLN A 155 5.84 4.98 5.31
N GLY A 156 4.75 4.22 5.21
CA GLY A 156 4.40 3.44 4.03
C GLY A 156 3.21 2.54 4.33
N PHE A 157 2.93 1.62 3.43
CA PHE A 157 1.82 0.68 3.56
C PHE A 157 2.29 -0.76 3.67
N LEU A 158 1.56 -1.53 4.46
CA LEU A 158 1.53 -2.98 4.44
C LEU A 158 0.23 -3.40 3.73
N PHE A 159 0.34 -4.35 2.81
CA PHE A 159 -0.81 -4.85 2.06
C PHE A 159 -1.17 -6.25 2.53
N PHE A 160 -2.41 -6.44 3.00
CA PHE A 160 -2.89 -7.73 3.46
C PHE A 160 -4.05 -8.22 2.61
N GLN A 161 -4.04 -9.51 2.31
CA GLN A 161 -5.11 -10.18 1.59
C GLN A 161 -6.04 -10.88 2.56
N THR A 162 -7.36 -10.72 2.35
CA THR A 162 -8.39 -11.49 3.08
C THR A 162 -8.17 -12.99 2.95
N PRO A 163 -8.46 -13.79 3.99
CA PRO A 163 -8.24 -15.24 3.96
C PRO A 163 -8.98 -15.95 2.81
N ASP A 164 -10.22 -15.54 2.56
CA ASP A 164 -11.10 -16.09 1.53
C ASP A 164 -10.96 -15.41 0.15
N LYS A 165 -10.08 -14.40 0.05
CA LYS A 165 -9.85 -13.58 -1.16
C LYS A 165 -11.08 -12.78 -1.63
N ARG A 166 -12.09 -12.62 -0.80
CA ARG A 166 -13.27 -11.81 -1.05
C ARG A 166 -13.01 -10.34 -0.69
N PRO A 167 -13.89 -9.42 -1.10
CA PRO A 167 -13.77 -8.02 -0.72
C PRO A 167 -13.63 -7.83 0.79
N VAL A 168 -12.84 -6.83 1.19
CA VAL A 168 -12.72 -6.42 2.59
C VAL A 168 -14.07 -5.88 3.04
N ARG A 169 -14.52 -6.30 4.23
CA ARG A 169 -15.77 -5.81 4.81
C ARG A 169 -15.47 -4.68 5.78
N SER A 170 -16.26 -3.62 5.73
CA SER A 170 -16.21 -2.55 6.75
C SER A 170 -16.61 -3.07 8.12
N GLY A 171 -16.11 -2.43 9.18
CA GLY A 171 -16.49 -2.74 10.57
C GLY A 171 -15.89 -4.05 11.12
N GLN A 172 -14.94 -4.67 10.43
CA GLN A 172 -14.20 -5.81 10.97
C GLN A 172 -13.21 -5.35 12.03
N GLN A 173 -13.22 -6.02 13.18
CA GLN A 173 -12.17 -5.86 14.17
C GLN A 173 -10.95 -6.68 13.74
N LEU A 174 -9.83 -6.00 13.56
CA LEU A 174 -8.58 -6.61 13.14
C LEU A 174 -7.50 -6.39 14.21
N THR A 175 -6.59 -7.32 14.35
CA THR A 175 -5.45 -7.20 15.25
C THR A 175 -4.15 -7.33 14.47
N LEU A 176 -3.37 -6.26 14.45
CA LEU A 176 -2.02 -6.26 13.88
C LEU A 176 -1.03 -6.59 15.00
N SER A 177 -0.33 -7.70 14.86
CA SER A 177 0.80 -8.07 15.73
C SER A 177 2.12 -7.84 14.99
N ILE A 178 3.08 -7.22 15.68
CA ILE A 178 4.42 -6.99 15.14
C ILE A 178 5.42 -7.62 16.11
N GLU A 179 6.03 -8.68 15.66
CA GLU A 179 7.01 -9.46 16.41
C GLU A 179 8.44 -9.10 15.99
N ARG A 180 9.43 -9.44 16.82
CA ARG A 180 10.86 -9.23 16.57
C ARG A 180 11.28 -7.76 16.44
N LEU A 181 10.53 -6.88 17.07
CA LEU A 181 10.96 -5.55 17.47
C LEU A 181 11.60 -5.64 18.88
N PRO A 182 12.26 -4.58 19.38
CA PRO A 182 12.77 -4.57 20.76
C PRO A 182 11.71 -4.98 21.79
N GLN A 183 10.48 -4.52 21.60
CA GLN A 183 9.30 -5.01 22.30
C GLN A 183 8.22 -5.38 21.27
N PRO A 184 7.68 -6.62 21.31
CA PRO A 184 6.56 -6.99 20.43
C PRO A 184 5.32 -6.18 20.79
N VAL A 185 4.54 -5.81 19.79
CA VAL A 185 3.31 -5.02 19.98
C VAL A 185 2.13 -5.69 19.33
N SER A 186 0.93 -5.36 19.84
CA SER A 186 -0.35 -5.77 19.27
C SER A 186 -1.29 -4.57 19.27
N LEU A 187 -1.89 -4.27 18.12
CA LEU A 187 -2.75 -3.13 17.88
C LEU A 187 -4.09 -3.60 17.34
N THR A 188 -5.17 -3.29 18.04
CA THR A 188 -6.53 -3.51 17.53
C THR A 188 -6.96 -2.32 16.69
N ILE A 189 -7.37 -2.60 15.46
CA ILE A 189 -7.81 -1.66 14.44
C ILE A 189 -9.26 -1.95 14.05
N HIS A 190 -10.04 -0.89 13.86
CA HIS A 190 -11.47 -0.95 13.55
C HIS A 190 -11.75 -0.16 12.28
#